data_686f601595cd08c123e5bbe52d6e1e13
#
_entry.id   686f601595cd08c123e5bbe52d6e1e13
#
_cell.length_a   1.000
_cell.length_b   1.000
_cell.length_c   1.000
_cell.angle_alpha   90.00
_cell.angle_beta   90.00
_cell.angle_gamma   90.00
#
_symmetry.space_group_name_H-M   'P 1'
#
loop_
_entity.id
_entity.type
_entity.pdbx_description
1 polymer ?
#
loop_
_entity_poly.entity_id
_entity_poly.type
_entity_poly.pdbx_seq_one_letter_code
_entity_poly.pdbx_strand_id
1 'polypeptide(L)'
;VKSDLADRLATFKSPKSTPMVTKTHRQAFGLKILNANHPRIRQLKRDGKVAKIHGNKFWNSSYLIMDYLKKNPLPKRSRVLEIGCGWGLLGLYCAKRFGNKVHGIDADENVLPYLDVHAEINGLKMSGEKKTFKQLTVNYLSNFDVVMGADICFWDEMGHELYNLMGRARKAGVKQIIVSDPCRPPFSELAVKCDKKFENVELLEKFMKRPVNASGEILIVRP
;
A
#
# COMPACT_ATOMS: atom_id res chain seq x y z
N VAL A 1 -9.69 34.55 -38.98
CA VAL A 1 -8.78 34.25 -37.87
C VAL A 1 -9.57 33.56 -36.74
N LYS A 2 -10.03 32.32 -36.94
CA LYS A 2 -10.64 31.46 -35.88
C LYS A 2 -10.48 30.00 -36.28
N SER A 3 -9.26 29.48 -36.49
CA SER A 3 -9.08 28.05 -36.80
C SER A 3 -7.85 27.39 -36.22
N ASP A 4 -7.12 28.06 -35.29
CA ASP A 4 -5.81 27.55 -34.88
C ASP A 4 -5.76 27.06 -33.43
N LEU A 5 -6.87 27.11 -32.69
CA LEU A 5 -6.92 26.63 -31.30
C LEU A 5 -7.49 25.21 -31.16
N ALA A 6 -8.31 24.76 -32.12
CA ALA A 6 -8.89 23.42 -32.10
C ALA A 6 -7.89 22.33 -32.53
N ASP A 7 -6.97 22.67 -33.44
CA ASP A 7 -5.96 21.71 -33.93
C ASP A 7 -4.78 21.49 -32.95
N ARG A 8 -4.54 22.44 -32.04
CA ARG A 8 -3.51 22.29 -31.00
C ARG A 8 -3.91 21.42 -29.82
N LEU A 9 -5.20 21.19 -29.61
CA LEU A 9 -5.72 20.33 -28.53
C LEU A 9 -5.83 18.84 -28.94
N ALA A 10 -5.70 18.54 -30.24
CA ALA A 10 -5.85 17.18 -30.75
C ALA A 10 -4.56 16.32 -30.67
N THR A 11 -3.42 16.85 -30.25
CA THR A 11 -2.13 16.14 -30.33
C THR A 11 -1.51 15.74 -28.99
N PHE A 12 -2.19 15.93 -27.85
CA PHE A 12 -1.73 15.34 -26.59
C PHE A 12 -2.31 13.92 -26.39
N LYS A 13 -1.89 12.98 -27.24
CA LYS A 13 -1.99 11.55 -26.93
C LYS A 13 -0.96 11.27 -25.84
N SER A 14 -1.42 11.26 -24.58
CA SER A 14 -0.63 10.66 -23.49
C SER A 14 -0.21 9.25 -23.94
N PRO A 15 1.05 8.85 -23.77
CA PRO A 15 1.50 7.53 -24.15
C PRO A 15 0.70 6.51 -23.33
N LYS A 16 -0.08 5.68 -24.02
CA LYS A 16 -0.76 4.50 -23.43
C LYS A 16 0.35 3.54 -23.01
N SER A 17 0.87 3.68 -21.79
CA SER A 17 1.80 2.72 -21.23
C SER A 17 1.03 1.43 -20.92
N THR A 18 0.93 0.56 -21.90
CA THR A 18 0.55 -0.84 -21.67
C THR A 18 1.58 -1.44 -20.73
N PRO A 19 1.20 -2.09 -19.61
CA PRO A 19 2.18 -2.70 -18.73
C PRO A 19 2.98 -3.74 -19.50
N MET A 20 4.29 -3.52 -19.62
CA MET A 20 5.18 -4.45 -20.30
C MET A 20 5.40 -5.64 -19.35
N VAL A 21 4.67 -6.73 -19.58
CA VAL A 21 4.83 -7.99 -18.85
C VAL A 21 5.95 -8.78 -19.52
N THR A 22 7.10 -8.83 -18.90
CA THR A 22 8.16 -9.77 -19.29
C THR A 22 7.94 -11.11 -18.59
N LYS A 23 8.62 -12.18 -19.05
CA LYS A 23 8.52 -13.52 -18.43
C LYS A 23 8.85 -13.52 -16.92
N THR A 24 9.63 -12.56 -16.42
CA THR A 24 10.18 -12.57 -15.06
C THR A 24 9.77 -11.37 -14.19
N HIS A 25 9.30 -10.29 -14.79
CA HIS A 25 8.83 -9.12 -14.05
C HIS A 25 7.71 -8.38 -14.80
N ARG A 26 7.00 -7.54 -14.09
CA ARG A 26 5.99 -6.61 -14.60
C ARG A 26 6.28 -5.21 -14.12
N GLN A 27 5.68 -4.22 -14.76
CA GLN A 27 5.71 -2.83 -14.31
C GLN A 27 4.30 -2.36 -13.97
N ALA A 28 4.14 -1.73 -12.81
CA ALA A 28 2.91 -1.09 -12.40
C ALA A 28 3.22 0.13 -11.54
N PHE A 29 2.50 1.23 -11.74
CA PHE A 29 2.67 2.48 -10.99
C PHE A 29 4.11 3.01 -10.96
N GLY A 30 4.88 2.75 -12.02
CA GLY A 30 6.28 3.12 -12.12
C GLY A 30 7.24 2.22 -11.36
N LEU A 31 6.76 1.16 -10.72
CA LEU A 31 7.59 0.16 -10.03
C LEU A 31 7.84 -1.06 -10.91
N LYS A 32 9.06 -1.58 -10.83
CA LYS A 32 9.42 -2.92 -11.32
C LYS A 32 9.07 -3.94 -10.24
N ILE A 33 8.30 -4.97 -10.60
CA ILE A 33 7.77 -5.97 -9.68
C ILE A 33 8.17 -7.35 -10.20
N LEU A 34 8.91 -8.09 -9.40
CA LEU A 34 9.34 -9.44 -9.78
C LEU A 34 8.19 -10.43 -9.71
N ASN A 35 8.11 -11.33 -10.66
CA ASN A 35 7.16 -12.43 -10.63
C ASN A 35 7.71 -13.59 -9.77
N ALA A 36 6.83 -14.48 -9.32
CA ALA A 36 7.21 -15.62 -8.48
C ALA A 36 8.26 -16.55 -9.12
N ASN A 37 8.36 -16.56 -10.45
CA ASN A 37 9.33 -17.33 -11.22
C ASN A 37 10.69 -16.63 -11.44
N HIS A 38 10.85 -15.39 -10.96
CA HIS A 38 12.12 -14.67 -11.08
C HIS A 38 13.22 -15.37 -10.27
N PRO A 39 14.47 -15.48 -10.79
CA PRO A 39 15.58 -16.19 -10.11
C PRO A 39 15.79 -15.72 -8.66
N ARG A 40 15.77 -14.42 -8.38
CA ARG A 40 15.94 -13.88 -7.03
C ARG A 40 14.80 -14.31 -6.09
N ILE A 41 13.54 -14.31 -6.56
CA ILE A 41 12.40 -14.77 -5.78
C ILE A 41 12.49 -16.27 -5.48
N ARG A 42 12.91 -17.07 -6.48
CA ARG A 42 13.15 -18.50 -6.27
C ARG A 42 14.30 -18.75 -5.30
N GLN A 43 15.34 -17.93 -5.34
CA GLN A 43 16.47 -18.04 -4.41
C GLN A 43 16.02 -17.81 -2.98
N LEU A 44 15.29 -16.72 -2.71
CA LEU A 44 14.73 -16.46 -1.36
C LEU A 44 13.92 -17.64 -0.83
N LYS A 45 13.10 -18.28 -1.70
CA LYS A 45 12.33 -19.47 -1.29
C LYS A 45 13.23 -20.67 -0.97
N ARG A 46 14.30 -20.91 -1.75
CA ARG A 46 15.29 -21.99 -1.46
C ARG A 46 16.04 -21.72 -0.17
N ASP A 47 16.31 -20.45 0.16
CA ASP A 47 16.96 -20.02 1.41
C ASP A 47 16.01 -20.05 2.62
N GLY A 48 14.84 -20.69 2.47
CA GLY A 48 13.86 -20.86 3.55
C GLY A 48 13.03 -19.60 3.85
N LYS A 49 13.13 -18.54 3.05
CA LYS A 49 12.31 -17.33 3.20
C LYS A 49 10.93 -17.56 2.59
N VAL A 50 10.16 -18.46 3.20
CA VAL A 50 8.80 -18.80 2.79
C VAL A 50 7.84 -18.13 3.75
N ALA A 51 6.96 -17.28 3.21
CA ALA A 51 5.96 -16.60 4.03
C ALA A 51 5.03 -17.61 4.71
N LYS A 52 4.82 -17.42 6.01
CA LYS A 52 3.94 -18.23 6.85
C LYS A 52 2.54 -17.62 6.99
N ILE A 53 2.42 -16.31 6.76
CA ILE A 53 1.18 -15.53 6.89
C ILE A 53 0.96 -14.75 5.60
N HIS A 54 0.21 -15.30 4.63
CA HIS A 54 -0.27 -14.63 3.40
C HIS A 54 0.73 -13.78 2.58
N GLY A 55 2.02 -13.72 2.94
CA GLY A 55 3.06 -12.90 2.31
C GLY A 55 3.76 -13.52 1.09
N ASN A 56 3.22 -14.62 0.50
CA ASN A 56 3.84 -15.35 -0.61
C ASN A 56 3.74 -14.65 -1.98
N LYS A 57 2.96 -13.60 -2.05
CA LYS A 57 2.76 -12.71 -3.20
C LYS A 57 2.40 -11.32 -2.68
N PHE A 58 2.41 -10.30 -3.56
CA PHE A 58 1.75 -9.06 -3.20
C PHE A 58 0.29 -9.09 -3.67
N TRP A 59 -0.55 -8.29 -3.00
CA TRP A 59 -1.99 -8.29 -3.15
C TRP A 59 -2.49 -7.08 -3.92
N ASN A 60 -3.57 -7.25 -4.69
CA ASN A 60 -4.06 -6.23 -5.61
C ASN A 60 -4.65 -5.00 -4.92
N SER A 61 -5.10 -5.12 -3.66
CA SER A 61 -5.65 -3.98 -2.92
C SER A 61 -4.63 -2.84 -2.72
N SER A 62 -3.32 -3.14 -2.73
CA SER A 62 -2.27 -2.10 -2.74
C SER A 62 -2.42 -1.15 -3.93
N TYR A 63 -2.86 -1.64 -5.08
CA TYR A 63 -3.05 -0.80 -6.27
C TYR A 63 -4.23 0.16 -6.13
N LEU A 64 -5.26 -0.19 -5.34
CA LEU A 64 -6.40 0.69 -5.08
C LEU A 64 -5.93 1.94 -4.35
N ILE A 65 -5.09 1.78 -3.31
CA ILE A 65 -4.48 2.91 -2.61
C ILE A 65 -3.54 3.71 -3.53
N MET A 66 -2.69 3.04 -4.32
CA MET A 66 -1.79 3.72 -5.25
C MET A 66 -2.58 4.57 -6.28
N ASP A 67 -3.72 4.07 -6.77
CA ASP A 67 -4.57 4.82 -7.70
C ASP A 67 -5.29 5.99 -7.00
N TYR A 68 -5.75 5.79 -5.77
CA TYR A 68 -6.31 6.87 -4.95
C TYR A 68 -5.28 8.00 -4.74
N LEU A 69 -4.05 7.65 -4.38
CA LEU A 69 -2.97 8.60 -4.12
C LEU A 69 -2.49 9.38 -5.36
N LYS A 70 -2.83 8.96 -6.57
CA LYS A 70 -2.59 9.80 -7.78
C LYS A 70 -3.36 11.10 -7.75
N LYS A 71 -4.60 11.06 -7.25
CA LYS A 71 -5.48 12.23 -7.15
C LYS A 71 -5.42 12.90 -5.79
N ASN A 72 -5.02 12.16 -4.75
CA ASN A 72 -4.95 12.60 -3.36
C ASN A 72 -3.53 12.38 -2.82
N PRO A 73 -2.53 13.12 -3.30
CA PRO A 73 -1.13 12.87 -2.98
C PRO A 73 -0.84 13.08 -1.49
N LEU A 74 0.00 12.23 -0.93
CA LEU A 74 0.53 12.46 0.41
C LEU A 74 1.43 13.69 0.41
N PRO A 75 1.48 14.45 1.53
CA PRO A 75 2.44 15.54 1.67
C PRO A 75 3.86 15.03 1.45
N LYS A 76 4.67 15.82 0.74
CA LYS A 76 6.06 15.46 0.49
C LYS A 76 6.82 15.29 1.80
N ARG A 77 7.74 14.30 1.83
CA ARG A 77 8.60 13.98 2.97
C ARG A 77 7.86 13.53 4.24
N SER A 78 6.57 13.20 4.16
CA SER A 78 5.87 12.56 5.27
C SER A 78 6.57 11.28 5.68
N ARG A 79 6.53 10.99 6.98
CA ARG A 79 6.96 9.72 7.55
C ARG A 79 5.79 8.75 7.47
N VAL A 80 5.96 7.69 6.70
CA VAL A 80 4.89 6.74 6.37
C VAL A 80 5.20 5.38 6.97
N LEU A 81 4.23 4.80 7.67
CA LEU A 81 4.27 3.42 8.13
C LEU A 81 3.37 2.56 7.24
N GLU A 82 3.93 1.56 6.60
CA GLU A 82 3.15 0.50 5.93
C GLU A 82 3.02 -0.70 6.87
N ILE A 83 1.79 -1.03 7.28
CA ILE A 83 1.48 -2.16 8.15
C ILE A 83 1.05 -3.37 7.33
N GLY A 84 1.56 -4.57 7.68
CA GLY A 84 1.41 -5.75 6.84
C GLY A 84 2.05 -5.53 5.47
N CYS A 85 3.29 -5.04 5.46
CA CYS A 85 3.91 -4.51 4.25
C CYS A 85 4.21 -5.59 3.19
N GLY A 86 4.33 -6.86 3.57
CA GLY A 86 4.67 -7.94 2.65
C GLY A 86 5.92 -7.59 1.83
N TRP A 87 5.75 -7.47 0.51
CA TRP A 87 6.83 -7.10 -0.40
C TRP A 87 7.08 -5.57 -0.51
N GLY A 88 6.38 -4.75 0.28
CA GLY A 88 6.61 -3.32 0.42
C GLY A 88 6.22 -2.45 -0.77
N LEU A 89 5.39 -2.93 -1.69
CA LEU A 89 5.16 -2.22 -2.95
C LEU A 89 4.38 -0.91 -2.78
N LEU A 90 3.44 -0.84 -1.84
CA LEU A 90 2.70 0.39 -1.57
C LEU A 90 3.62 1.45 -0.97
N GLY A 91 4.46 1.08 -0.02
CA GLY A 91 5.45 1.97 0.57
C GLY A 91 6.49 2.44 -0.44
N LEU A 92 7.01 1.52 -1.27
CA LEU A 92 7.95 1.85 -2.34
C LEU A 92 7.33 2.83 -3.36
N TYR A 93 6.03 2.69 -3.66
CA TYR A 93 5.31 3.67 -4.48
C TYR A 93 5.33 5.06 -3.83
N CYS A 94 5.05 5.15 -2.54
CA CYS A 94 5.04 6.42 -1.81
C CYS A 94 6.45 7.05 -1.74
N ALA A 95 7.47 6.24 -1.50
CA ALA A 95 8.86 6.70 -1.55
C ALA A 95 9.23 7.25 -2.93
N LYS A 96 8.85 6.54 -4.01
CA LYS A 96 9.15 6.94 -5.39
C LYS A 96 8.37 8.17 -5.82
N ARG A 97 7.08 8.20 -5.54
CA ARG A 97 6.17 9.20 -6.10
C ARG A 97 6.20 10.52 -5.34
N PHE A 98 6.35 10.47 -4.02
CA PHE A 98 6.21 11.63 -3.14
C PHE A 98 7.49 11.96 -2.36
N GLY A 99 8.53 11.13 -2.46
CA GLY A 99 9.76 11.29 -1.68
C GLY A 99 9.54 11.08 -0.18
N ASN A 100 8.53 10.28 0.20
CA ASN A 100 8.25 9.97 1.59
C ASN A 100 9.34 9.10 2.21
N LYS A 101 9.55 9.25 3.51
CA LYS A 101 10.34 8.31 4.31
C LYS A 101 9.42 7.18 4.74
N VAL A 102 9.65 5.97 4.25
CA VAL A 102 8.77 4.84 4.48
C VAL A 102 9.44 3.77 5.33
N HIS A 103 8.70 3.28 6.31
CA HIS A 103 9.04 2.12 7.10
C HIS A 103 7.93 1.09 6.98
N GLY A 104 8.28 -0.19 6.80
CA GLY A 104 7.33 -1.29 6.70
C GLY A 104 7.38 -2.17 7.95
N ILE A 105 6.23 -2.66 8.37
CA ILE A 105 6.18 -3.73 9.37
C ILE A 105 5.38 -4.90 8.84
N ASP A 106 5.79 -6.11 9.24
CA ASP A 106 5.02 -7.32 9.00
C ASP A 106 5.16 -8.28 10.19
N ALA A 107 4.14 -9.07 10.44
CA ALA A 107 4.18 -10.11 11.47
C ALA A 107 5.09 -11.28 11.06
N ASP A 108 5.29 -11.47 9.76
CA ASP A 108 6.13 -12.50 9.17
C ASP A 108 7.45 -11.93 8.65
N GLU A 109 8.53 -12.15 9.39
CA GLU A 109 9.88 -11.70 9.00
C GLU A 109 10.37 -12.28 7.67
N ASN A 110 9.81 -13.41 7.22
CA ASN A 110 10.22 -14.03 5.96
C ASN A 110 9.84 -13.21 4.73
N VAL A 111 8.96 -12.21 4.88
CA VAL A 111 8.59 -11.32 3.76
C VAL A 111 9.57 -10.17 3.58
N LEU A 112 10.32 -9.78 4.61
CA LEU A 112 11.21 -8.62 4.57
C LEU A 112 12.31 -8.73 3.49
N PRO A 113 12.94 -9.89 3.24
CA PRO A 113 13.89 -10.04 2.14
C PRO A 113 13.29 -9.77 0.76
N TYR A 114 11.97 -9.98 0.58
CA TYR A 114 11.28 -9.63 -0.68
C TYR A 114 11.10 -8.11 -0.81
N LEU A 115 10.83 -7.42 0.31
CA LEU A 115 10.82 -5.96 0.35
C LEU A 115 12.19 -5.41 -0.06
N ASP A 116 13.27 -5.94 0.54
CA ASP A 116 14.65 -5.49 0.26
C ASP A 116 15.00 -5.65 -1.23
N VAL A 117 14.66 -6.80 -1.82
CA VAL A 117 14.85 -7.06 -3.25
C VAL A 117 14.07 -6.05 -4.10
N HIS A 118 12.82 -5.73 -3.73
CA HIS A 118 12.01 -4.77 -4.49
C HIS A 118 12.48 -3.33 -4.30
N ALA A 119 12.99 -2.96 -3.12
CA ALA A 119 13.62 -1.67 -2.89
C ALA A 119 14.86 -1.49 -3.78
N GLU A 120 15.76 -2.49 -3.76
CA GLU A 120 17.00 -2.48 -4.54
C GLU A 120 16.75 -2.35 -6.04
N ILE A 121 15.89 -3.20 -6.64
CA ILE A 121 15.65 -3.18 -8.10
C ILE A 121 14.93 -1.93 -8.60
N ASN A 122 14.33 -1.16 -7.68
CA ASN A 122 13.71 0.12 -7.96
C ASN A 122 14.60 1.32 -7.60
N GLY A 123 15.79 1.09 -7.04
CA GLY A 123 16.70 2.15 -6.59
C GLY A 123 16.12 2.99 -5.45
N LEU A 124 15.34 2.39 -4.57
CA LEU A 124 14.62 3.05 -3.48
C LEU A 124 15.13 2.59 -2.12
N LYS A 125 14.88 3.40 -1.09
CA LYS A 125 15.15 3.05 0.29
C LYS A 125 13.84 2.89 1.05
N MET A 126 13.66 1.74 1.68
CA MET A 126 12.57 1.43 2.59
C MET A 126 13.11 0.41 3.60
N SER A 127 12.97 0.68 4.87
CA SER A 127 13.32 -0.26 5.92
C SER A 127 12.10 -1.10 6.31
N GLY A 128 12.34 -2.31 6.78
CA GLY A 128 11.29 -3.18 7.29
C GLY A 128 11.70 -3.85 8.61
N GLU A 129 10.73 -4.12 9.48
CA GLU A 129 10.95 -4.89 10.70
C GLU A 129 9.78 -5.86 10.98
N LYS A 130 10.08 -6.93 11.72
CA LYS A 130 9.05 -7.84 12.24
C LYS A 130 8.32 -7.18 13.41
N LYS A 131 7.02 -6.94 13.22
CA LYS A 131 6.18 -6.36 14.27
C LYS A 131 4.69 -6.66 14.01
N THR A 132 3.97 -7.01 15.06
CA THR A 132 2.50 -7.19 15.01
C THR A 132 1.77 -5.87 15.29
N PHE A 133 0.48 -5.79 14.95
CA PHE A 133 -0.34 -4.61 15.23
C PHE A 133 -0.42 -4.29 16.73
N LYS A 134 -0.40 -5.30 17.60
CA LYS A 134 -0.41 -5.12 19.07
C LYS A 134 0.83 -4.40 19.59
N GLN A 135 1.97 -4.57 18.94
CA GLN A 135 3.25 -3.95 19.32
C GLN A 135 3.37 -2.49 18.87
N LEU A 136 2.43 -1.97 18.07
CA LEU A 136 2.40 -0.57 17.65
C LEU A 136 1.83 0.30 18.78
N THR A 137 2.68 0.70 19.71
CA THR A 137 2.34 1.59 20.83
C THR A 137 2.12 3.02 20.35
N VAL A 138 1.52 3.86 21.18
CA VAL A 138 1.37 5.31 20.89
C VAL A 138 2.72 5.96 20.63
N ASN A 139 3.73 5.65 21.45
CA ASN A 139 5.10 6.18 21.28
C ASN A 139 5.75 5.72 19.97
N TYR A 140 5.52 4.48 19.53
CA TYR A 140 6.01 4.02 18.24
C TYR A 140 5.31 4.75 17.07
N LEU A 141 4.00 4.88 17.15
CA LEU A 141 3.18 5.51 16.10
C LEU A 141 3.42 7.02 15.98
N SER A 142 3.86 7.71 17.04
CA SER A 142 4.19 9.15 17.01
C SER A 142 5.37 9.48 16.09
N ASN A 143 6.12 8.48 15.63
CA ASN A 143 7.18 8.66 14.65
C ASN A 143 6.64 8.77 13.20
N PHE A 144 5.33 8.62 12.98
CA PHE A 144 4.75 8.59 11.64
C PHE A 144 3.64 9.62 11.47
N ASP A 145 3.58 10.19 10.28
CA ASP A 145 2.52 11.12 9.90
C ASP A 145 1.33 10.40 9.24
N VAL A 146 1.60 9.27 8.56
CA VAL A 146 0.63 8.46 7.83
C VAL A 146 0.85 6.98 8.14
N VAL A 147 -0.26 6.27 8.36
CA VAL A 147 -0.28 4.80 8.45
C VAL A 147 -1.09 4.25 7.29
N MET A 148 -0.60 3.24 6.60
CA MET A 148 -1.34 2.59 5.53
C MET A 148 -1.08 1.09 5.47
N GLY A 149 -2.06 0.36 4.91
CA GLY A 149 -1.96 -1.07 4.69
C GLY A 149 -2.99 -1.56 3.68
N ALA A 150 -2.72 -2.68 3.08
CA ALA A 150 -3.58 -3.26 2.07
C ALA A 150 -3.71 -4.77 2.24
N ASP A 151 -4.93 -5.29 2.15
CA ASP A 151 -5.21 -6.72 2.32
C ASP A 151 -4.77 -7.27 3.70
N ILE A 152 -5.10 -6.56 4.77
CA ILE A 152 -4.65 -6.88 6.13
C ILE A 152 -5.80 -7.11 7.12
N CYS A 153 -7.01 -7.33 6.63
CA CYS A 153 -8.21 -7.55 7.44
C CYS A 153 -8.87 -8.90 7.07
N PHE A 154 -8.17 -10.00 7.37
CA PHE A 154 -8.62 -11.35 6.96
C PHE A 154 -9.66 -11.96 7.89
N TRP A 155 -9.59 -11.69 9.19
CA TRP A 155 -10.42 -12.28 10.25
C TRP A 155 -10.92 -11.21 11.21
N ASP A 156 -11.93 -11.51 11.98
CA ASP A 156 -12.57 -10.61 12.92
C ASP A 156 -11.58 -10.07 13.97
N GLU A 157 -10.66 -10.93 14.46
CA GLU A 157 -9.62 -10.51 15.39
C GLU A 157 -8.70 -9.45 14.79
N MET A 158 -8.37 -9.58 13.50
CA MET A 158 -7.55 -8.56 12.82
C MET A 158 -8.31 -7.24 12.66
N GLY A 159 -9.61 -7.28 12.35
CA GLY A 159 -10.48 -6.11 12.34
C GLY A 159 -10.49 -5.40 13.69
N HIS A 160 -10.59 -6.16 14.78
CA HIS A 160 -10.54 -5.61 16.13
C HIS A 160 -9.17 -5.00 16.47
N GLU A 161 -8.08 -5.67 16.11
CA GLU A 161 -6.73 -5.15 16.33
C GLU A 161 -6.45 -3.89 15.53
N LEU A 162 -6.91 -3.82 14.27
CA LEU A 162 -6.81 -2.63 13.44
C LEU A 162 -7.61 -1.46 14.02
N TYR A 163 -8.82 -1.71 14.51
CA TYR A 163 -9.62 -0.68 15.18
C TYR A 163 -8.90 -0.10 16.41
N ASN A 164 -8.31 -0.98 17.24
CA ASN A 164 -7.54 -0.56 18.41
C ASN A 164 -6.25 0.19 18.00
N LEU A 165 -5.59 -0.23 16.91
CA LEU A 165 -4.44 0.46 16.35
C LEU A 165 -4.82 1.88 15.89
N MET A 166 -5.95 2.05 15.19
CA MET A 166 -6.44 3.37 14.76
C MET A 166 -6.68 4.29 15.96
N GLY A 167 -7.22 3.76 17.06
CA GLY A 167 -7.36 4.51 18.31
C GLY A 167 -6.01 4.93 18.92
N ARG A 168 -4.98 4.09 18.85
CA ARG A 168 -3.62 4.45 19.28
C ARG A 168 -2.97 5.45 18.33
N ALA A 169 -3.18 5.29 17.02
CA ALA A 169 -2.66 6.20 16.00
C ALA A 169 -3.22 7.64 16.19
N ARG A 170 -4.52 7.76 16.50
CA ARG A 170 -5.11 9.05 16.87
C ARG A 170 -4.39 9.67 18.07
N LYS A 171 -4.20 8.91 19.15
CA LYS A 171 -3.50 9.42 20.35
C LYS A 171 -2.04 9.80 20.06
N ALA A 172 -1.43 9.17 19.07
CA ALA A 172 -0.06 9.43 18.63
C ALA A 172 0.07 10.67 17.72
N GLY A 173 -1.04 11.27 17.27
CA GLY A 173 -1.04 12.40 16.35
C GLY A 173 -0.80 12.02 14.88
N VAL A 174 -1.05 10.76 14.51
CA VAL A 174 -1.06 10.33 13.10
C VAL A 174 -2.16 11.11 12.37
N LYS A 175 -1.81 11.71 11.24
CA LYS A 175 -2.70 12.62 10.50
C LYS A 175 -3.66 11.90 9.56
N GLN A 176 -3.28 10.72 9.09
CA GLN A 176 -4.09 9.94 8.14
C GLN A 176 -3.79 8.46 8.24
N ILE A 177 -4.85 7.65 8.20
CA ILE A 177 -4.78 6.21 8.10
C ILE A 177 -5.51 5.80 6.83
N ILE A 178 -4.91 4.98 5.99
CA ILE A 178 -5.48 4.51 4.72
C ILE A 178 -5.35 3.00 4.66
N VAL A 179 -6.47 2.30 4.65
CA VAL A 179 -6.49 0.84 4.54
C VAL A 179 -7.39 0.42 3.39
N SER A 180 -6.95 -0.55 2.60
CA SER A 180 -7.78 -1.13 1.53
C SER A 180 -7.97 -2.62 1.70
N ASP A 181 -9.13 -3.09 1.26
CA ASP A 181 -9.53 -4.50 1.33
C ASP A 181 -10.43 -4.85 0.13
N PRO A 182 -10.46 -6.11 -0.32
CA PRO A 182 -11.38 -6.57 -1.37
C PRO A 182 -12.84 -6.77 -0.89
N CYS A 183 -13.31 -6.02 0.09
CA CYS A 183 -14.65 -6.07 0.70
C CYS A 183 -14.91 -7.32 1.54
N ARG A 184 -13.95 -7.72 2.38
CA ARG A 184 -14.20 -8.81 3.34
C ARG A 184 -15.09 -8.33 4.49
N PRO A 185 -15.98 -9.20 5.05
CA PRO A 185 -16.86 -8.81 6.15
C PRO A 185 -16.15 -8.16 7.35
N PRO A 186 -14.99 -8.65 7.85
CA PRO A 186 -14.27 -8.00 8.94
C PRO A 186 -13.84 -6.56 8.64
N PHE A 187 -13.56 -6.24 7.36
CA PHE A 187 -13.21 -4.89 6.94
C PHE A 187 -14.43 -3.96 6.93
N SER A 188 -15.57 -4.44 6.43
CA SER A 188 -16.82 -3.66 6.44
C SER A 188 -17.27 -3.34 7.87
N GLU A 189 -17.14 -4.31 8.79
CA GLU A 189 -17.41 -4.07 10.22
C GLU A 189 -16.43 -3.06 10.85
N LEU A 190 -15.14 -3.15 10.47
CA LEU A 190 -14.14 -2.17 10.89
C LEU A 190 -14.53 -0.76 10.43
N ALA A 191 -14.97 -0.59 9.18
CA ALA A 191 -15.39 0.70 8.64
C ALA A 191 -16.57 1.28 9.42
N VAL A 192 -17.60 0.48 9.71
CA VAL A 192 -18.75 0.89 10.53
C VAL A 192 -18.33 1.30 11.95
N LYS A 193 -17.41 0.57 12.58
CA LYS A 193 -16.89 0.93 13.92
C LYS A 193 -16.08 2.23 13.88
N CYS A 194 -15.32 2.46 12.81
CA CYS A 194 -14.55 3.69 12.62
C CYS A 194 -15.46 4.89 12.43
N ASP A 195 -16.49 4.79 11.59
CA ASP A 195 -17.47 5.85 11.33
C ASP A 195 -18.16 6.33 12.61
N LYS A 196 -18.48 5.41 13.53
CA LYS A 196 -19.07 5.74 14.83
C LYS A 196 -18.12 6.43 15.82
N LYS A 197 -16.80 6.34 15.62
CA LYS A 197 -15.80 6.78 16.61
C LYS A 197 -14.99 7.98 16.18
N PHE A 198 -14.69 8.11 14.91
CA PHE A 198 -13.82 9.14 14.37
C PHE A 198 -14.65 10.16 13.58
N GLU A 199 -14.27 11.42 13.64
CA GLU A 199 -15.04 12.52 13.01
C GLU A 199 -14.88 12.57 11.49
N ASN A 200 -13.74 12.13 10.97
CA ASN A 200 -13.41 12.20 9.55
C ASN A 200 -13.11 10.80 8.99
N VAL A 201 -14.17 10.11 8.60
CA VAL A 201 -14.08 8.76 8.00
C VAL A 201 -14.69 8.80 6.60
N GLU A 202 -13.98 8.23 5.66
CA GLU A 202 -14.45 8.00 4.28
C GLU A 202 -14.29 6.53 3.94
N LEU A 203 -15.32 5.91 3.40
CA LEU A 203 -15.28 4.59 2.78
C LEU A 203 -15.55 4.75 1.29
N LEU A 204 -14.58 4.39 0.46
CA LEU A 204 -14.64 4.58 -0.99
C LEU A 204 -14.62 3.22 -1.69
N GLU A 205 -15.65 2.91 -2.44
CA GLU A 205 -15.58 1.82 -3.41
C GLU A 205 -14.62 2.19 -4.54
N LYS A 206 -13.79 1.25 -4.92
CA LYS A 206 -12.76 1.46 -5.93
C LYS A 206 -12.72 0.28 -6.89
N PHE A 207 -12.71 0.62 -8.17
CA PHE A 207 -12.52 -0.34 -9.24
C PHE A 207 -11.47 0.18 -10.23
N MET A 208 -10.59 -0.69 -10.68
CA MET A 208 -9.61 -0.36 -11.72
C MET A 208 -9.37 -1.55 -12.65
N LYS A 209 -9.31 -1.26 -13.95
CA LYS A 209 -8.98 -2.27 -14.99
C LYS A 209 -7.48 -2.33 -15.30
N ARG A 210 -6.77 -1.22 -15.14
CA ARG A 210 -5.34 -1.08 -15.49
C ARG A 210 -4.59 -0.31 -14.41
N PRO A 211 -3.32 -0.62 -14.16
CA PRO A 211 -2.48 -1.62 -14.82
C PRO A 211 -2.82 -3.06 -14.46
N VAL A 212 -3.66 -3.28 -13.45
CA VAL A 212 -4.12 -4.58 -12.95
C VAL A 212 -5.62 -4.48 -12.68
N ASN A 213 -6.36 -5.55 -12.92
CA ASN A 213 -7.76 -5.62 -12.52
C ASN A 213 -7.83 -5.77 -10.99
N ALA A 214 -8.40 -4.78 -10.32
CA ALA A 214 -8.59 -4.77 -8.88
C ALA A 214 -9.90 -4.05 -8.53
N SER A 215 -10.59 -4.58 -7.53
CA SER A 215 -11.79 -3.98 -6.94
C SER A 215 -11.75 -4.16 -5.43
N GLY A 216 -12.43 -3.29 -4.72
CA GLY A 216 -12.50 -3.30 -3.27
C GLY A 216 -12.83 -1.93 -2.71
N GLU A 217 -12.60 -1.78 -1.43
CA GLU A 217 -12.87 -0.56 -0.68
C GLU A 217 -11.59 0.04 -0.11
N ILE A 218 -11.59 1.35 0.07
CA ILE A 218 -10.55 2.10 0.78
C ILE A 218 -11.22 2.82 1.96
N LEU A 219 -10.79 2.47 3.16
CA LEU A 219 -11.14 3.18 4.37
C LEU A 219 -10.07 4.23 4.66
N ILE A 220 -10.50 5.47 4.79
CA ILE A 220 -9.64 6.61 5.11
C ILE A 220 -10.13 7.21 6.42
N VAL A 221 -9.24 7.26 7.41
CA VAL A 221 -9.52 7.86 8.71
C VAL A 221 -8.53 9.00 8.92
N ARG A 222 -9.06 10.19 9.24
CA ARG A 222 -8.27 11.36 9.68
C ARG A 222 -8.63 11.61 11.13
N PRO A 223 -7.86 11.05 12.07
CA PRO A 223 -8.23 11.01 13.47
C PRO A 223 -8.12 12.37 14.16
#